data_698058eab6ea58eb51532e00fc3c2ac1
#
_entry.id   698058eab6ea58eb51532e00fc3c2ac1
#
_cell.length_a   1.000
_cell.length_b   1.000
_cell.length_c   1.000
_cell.angle_alpha   90.00
_cell.angle_beta   90.00
_cell.angle_gamma   90.00
#
_symmetry.space_group_name_H-M   'P 1'
#
loop_
_entity.id
_entity.type
_entity.pdbx_description
1 polymer ?
#
loop_
_entity_poly.entity_id
_entity_poly.type
_entity_poly.pdbx_seq_one_letter_code
_entity_poly.pdbx_strand_id
1 'polypeptide(L)'
;KILGLRGTVTHENGAYIPYGILLPNSSLTPLPGAYSIPAIDVGVDIIFTNTVPNSPVRGAGRPCGIYAVERMVQVVSRELGIDPAEVRRRNYVRADQMPYETGAKLRGGAPCIYDSGDYEALLEKVLDLSDYHSFKERQAAARAEGRYLGIGVSSCIEDTGMGPYEGTTVRVESSGKVAVRT
;
A
#
# COMPACT_ATOMS: atom_id res chain seq x y z
N LYS A 1 3.63 -19.29 -5.42
CA LYS A 1 4.40 -18.04 -5.27
C LYS A 1 4.10 -17.10 -6.43
N ILE A 2 4.15 -15.79 -6.19
CA ILE A 2 4.09 -14.76 -7.22
C ILE A 2 5.43 -14.80 -7.97
N LEU A 3 5.36 -14.89 -9.31
CA LEU A 3 6.55 -14.95 -10.18
C LEU A 3 6.85 -13.61 -10.84
N GLY A 4 5.86 -12.75 -10.95
CA GLY A 4 6.02 -11.43 -11.54
C GLY A 4 4.72 -10.63 -11.49
N LEU A 5 4.86 -9.33 -11.74
CA LEU A 5 3.77 -8.37 -11.86
C LEU A 5 3.97 -7.61 -13.18
N ARG A 6 2.96 -7.63 -14.02
CA ARG A 6 2.95 -6.89 -15.28
C ARG A 6 1.66 -6.09 -15.42
N GLY A 7 1.76 -4.88 -15.93
CA GLY A 7 0.59 -4.06 -16.18
C GLY A 7 0.90 -2.67 -16.68
N THR A 8 -0.14 -1.88 -16.86
CA THR A 8 -0.05 -0.45 -17.18
C THR A 8 -0.96 0.33 -16.24
N VAL A 9 -0.45 1.42 -15.69
CA VAL A 9 -1.21 2.39 -14.94
C VAL A 9 -1.53 3.55 -15.86
N THR A 10 -2.80 3.79 -16.12
CA THR A 10 -3.25 4.97 -16.86
C THR A 10 -3.66 6.04 -15.85
N HIS A 11 -2.98 7.18 -15.88
CA HIS A 11 -3.25 8.32 -15.02
C HIS A 11 -3.83 9.47 -15.83
N GLU A 12 -5.06 9.84 -15.49
CA GLU A 12 -5.68 11.05 -16.02
C GLU A 12 -5.22 12.26 -15.21
N ASN A 13 -4.59 13.24 -15.87
CA ASN A 13 -3.93 14.37 -15.21
C ASN A 13 -4.83 15.61 -15.13
N GLY A 14 -5.85 15.70 -15.94
CA GLY A 14 -6.61 16.93 -16.14
C GLY A 14 -5.93 17.89 -17.10
N ALA A 15 -6.35 19.15 -17.12
CA ALA A 15 -5.94 20.14 -18.12
C ALA A 15 -4.58 20.78 -17.88
N TYR A 16 -4.08 20.81 -16.64
CA TYR A 16 -2.82 21.44 -16.25
C TYR A 16 -1.96 20.51 -15.38
N ILE A 17 -0.68 20.83 -15.18
CA ILE A 17 0.29 19.99 -14.46
C ILE A 17 0.74 20.66 -13.16
N PRO A 18 -0.07 20.77 -12.11
CA PRO A 18 0.43 21.24 -10.82
C PRO A 18 1.28 20.17 -10.12
N TYR A 19 0.82 18.91 -10.12
CA TYR A 19 1.47 17.76 -9.47
C TYR A 19 1.36 16.46 -10.27
N GLY A 20 0.69 16.45 -11.41
CA GLY A 20 0.22 15.27 -12.13
C GLY A 20 1.29 14.21 -12.40
N ILE A 21 2.49 14.61 -12.83
CA ILE A 21 3.60 13.69 -13.13
C ILE A 21 4.10 12.95 -11.88
N LEU A 22 3.90 13.50 -10.70
CA LEU A 22 4.39 12.93 -9.45
C LEU A 22 3.47 11.84 -8.87
N LEU A 23 2.17 11.96 -9.12
CA LEU A 23 1.17 11.03 -8.58
C LEU A 23 1.32 9.61 -9.12
N PRO A 24 1.48 9.38 -10.44
CA PRO A 24 1.71 8.04 -10.96
C PRO A 24 2.95 7.38 -10.36
N ASN A 25 4.04 8.14 -10.21
CA ASN A 25 5.28 7.62 -9.62
C ASN A 25 5.06 7.19 -8.16
N SER A 26 4.29 7.96 -7.40
CA SER A 26 3.91 7.60 -6.03
C SER A 26 3.01 6.37 -5.96
N SER A 27 2.31 6.02 -7.05
CA SER A 27 1.54 4.78 -7.13
C SER A 27 2.40 3.56 -7.45
N LEU A 28 3.50 3.75 -8.19
CA LEU A 28 4.39 2.64 -8.58
C LEU A 28 5.30 2.17 -7.45
N THR A 29 5.82 3.10 -6.65
CA THR A 29 6.76 2.78 -5.56
C THR A 29 6.22 1.73 -4.59
N PRO A 30 4.98 1.82 -4.07
CA PRO A 30 4.42 0.84 -3.16
C PRO A 30 3.80 -0.37 -3.86
N LEU A 31 3.83 -0.44 -5.18
CA LEU A 31 3.19 -1.50 -5.95
C LEU A 31 3.66 -2.92 -5.60
N PRO A 32 4.93 -3.17 -5.24
CA PRO A 32 5.35 -4.48 -4.74
C PRO A 32 4.66 -4.89 -3.43
N GLY A 33 4.15 -3.93 -2.65
CA GLY A 33 3.55 -4.21 -1.35
C GLY A 33 4.51 -4.91 -0.41
N ALA A 34 3.98 -5.73 0.47
CA ALA A 34 4.76 -6.56 1.39
C ALA A 34 5.36 -7.82 0.73
N TYR A 35 5.30 -7.92 -0.60
CA TYR A 35 5.55 -9.18 -1.30
C TYR A 35 6.93 -9.24 -1.95
N SER A 36 7.51 -10.44 -1.92
CA SER A 36 8.70 -10.78 -2.71
C SER A 36 8.28 -11.10 -4.15
N ILE A 37 8.36 -10.09 -5.02
CA ILE A 37 8.01 -10.18 -6.45
C ILE A 37 9.29 -10.07 -7.27
N PRO A 38 9.78 -11.17 -7.87
CA PRO A 38 11.09 -11.19 -8.51
C PRO A 38 11.17 -10.43 -9.84
N ALA A 39 10.03 -10.18 -10.48
CA ALA A 39 9.98 -9.46 -11.75
C ALA A 39 8.82 -8.46 -11.77
N ILE A 40 9.11 -7.20 -12.07
CA ILE A 40 8.10 -6.13 -12.16
C ILE A 40 8.28 -5.42 -13.50
N ASP A 41 7.22 -5.43 -14.31
CA ASP A 41 7.15 -4.76 -15.62
C ASP A 41 5.84 -3.94 -15.67
N VAL A 42 5.89 -2.72 -15.16
CA VAL A 42 4.72 -1.83 -15.08
C VAL A 42 5.00 -0.51 -15.77
N GLY A 43 4.27 -0.26 -16.84
CA GLY A 43 4.28 1.01 -17.56
C GLY A 43 3.32 2.03 -16.93
N VAL A 44 3.53 3.31 -17.29
CA VAL A 44 2.63 4.40 -16.92
C VAL A 44 2.31 5.24 -18.15
N ASP A 45 1.03 5.44 -18.41
CA ASP A 45 0.52 6.37 -19.39
C ASP A 45 -0.11 7.58 -18.68
N ILE A 46 0.40 8.78 -18.94
CA ILE A 46 -0.15 10.02 -18.39
C ILE A 46 -0.94 10.72 -19.49
N ILE A 47 -2.23 10.88 -19.28
CA ILE A 47 -3.18 11.43 -20.25
C ILE A 47 -3.67 12.79 -19.77
N PHE A 48 -3.59 13.79 -20.67
CA PHE A 48 -4.20 15.09 -20.45
C PHE A 48 -5.64 15.08 -20.92
N THR A 49 -6.49 15.72 -20.16
CA THR A 49 -7.93 15.86 -20.45
C THR A 49 -8.40 17.28 -20.14
N ASN A 50 -9.63 17.58 -20.51
CA ASN A 50 -10.24 18.89 -20.25
C ASN A 50 -10.92 18.97 -18.86
N THR A 51 -10.56 18.06 -17.95
CA THR A 51 -11.11 18.05 -16.59
C THR A 51 -10.27 18.90 -15.63
N VAL A 52 -10.74 19.05 -14.41
CA VAL A 52 -9.99 19.71 -13.33
C VAL A 52 -8.66 18.99 -13.12
N PRO A 53 -7.53 19.72 -12.97
CA PRO A 53 -6.24 19.11 -12.69
C PRO A 53 -6.25 18.27 -11.43
N ASN A 54 -5.65 17.10 -11.50
CA ASN A 54 -5.49 16.25 -10.34
C ASN A 54 -4.45 16.83 -9.37
N SER A 55 -4.83 16.87 -8.11
CA SER A 55 -3.96 17.29 -7.01
C SER A 55 -3.87 16.18 -5.95
N PRO A 56 -2.69 16.01 -5.31
CA PRO A 56 -2.54 14.99 -4.29
C PRO A 56 -3.35 15.36 -3.03
N VAL A 57 -3.99 14.35 -2.46
CA VAL A 57 -4.38 14.33 -1.05
C VAL A 57 -3.33 13.54 -0.26
N ARG A 58 -3.39 13.55 1.06
CA ARG A 58 -2.47 12.76 1.91
C ARG A 58 -2.45 11.29 1.44
N GLY A 59 -1.25 10.75 1.18
CA GLY A 59 -1.05 9.44 0.53
C GLY A 59 -0.56 9.57 -0.92
N ALA A 60 -0.96 10.64 -1.67
CA ALA A 60 -0.39 11.06 -2.95
C ALA A 60 -0.18 9.93 -3.97
N GLY A 61 -1.20 9.09 -4.21
CA GLY A 61 -1.15 7.97 -5.16
C GLY A 61 -0.72 6.63 -4.54
N ARG A 62 -0.04 6.59 -3.40
CA ARG A 62 0.33 5.33 -2.73
C ARG A 62 -0.87 4.40 -2.46
N PRO A 63 -2.02 4.89 -1.98
CA PRO A 63 -3.20 4.03 -1.82
C PRO A 63 -3.64 3.35 -3.10
N CYS A 64 -3.46 3.98 -4.26
CA CYS A 64 -3.81 3.40 -5.56
C CYS A 64 -2.92 2.19 -5.89
N GLY A 65 -1.61 2.30 -5.69
CA GLY A 65 -0.67 1.19 -5.90
C GLY A 65 -0.92 0.03 -4.94
N ILE A 66 -1.11 0.33 -3.67
CA ILE A 66 -1.44 -0.67 -2.64
C ILE A 66 -2.76 -1.36 -2.96
N TYR A 67 -3.80 -0.59 -3.31
CA TYR A 67 -5.08 -1.16 -3.71
C TYR A 67 -4.94 -2.10 -4.91
N ALA A 68 -4.16 -1.72 -5.91
CA ALA A 68 -3.97 -2.52 -7.12
C ALA A 68 -3.37 -3.90 -6.78
N VAL A 69 -2.24 -3.94 -6.07
CA VAL A 69 -1.59 -5.22 -5.73
C VAL A 69 -2.45 -6.04 -4.77
N GLU A 70 -3.04 -5.43 -3.76
CA GLU A 70 -3.88 -6.13 -2.78
C GLU A 70 -5.14 -6.71 -3.41
N ARG A 71 -5.73 -5.98 -4.36
CA ARG A 71 -6.87 -6.47 -5.13
C ARG A 71 -6.48 -7.63 -6.04
N MET A 72 -5.32 -7.58 -6.68
CA MET A 72 -4.81 -8.69 -7.49
C MET A 72 -4.55 -9.94 -6.64
N VAL A 73 -3.92 -9.78 -5.49
CA VAL A 73 -3.72 -10.90 -4.54
C VAL A 73 -5.06 -11.51 -4.10
N GLN A 74 -6.08 -10.67 -3.88
CA GLN A 74 -7.43 -11.15 -3.55
C GLN A 74 -8.09 -11.91 -4.71
N VAL A 75 -7.89 -11.47 -5.94
CA VAL A 75 -8.39 -12.19 -7.14
C VAL A 75 -7.69 -13.53 -7.26
N VAL A 76 -6.36 -13.56 -7.17
CA VAL A 76 -5.56 -14.79 -7.21
C VAL A 76 -5.99 -15.78 -6.13
N SER A 77 -6.26 -15.30 -4.91
CA SER A 77 -6.78 -16.12 -3.81
C SER A 77 -8.08 -16.85 -4.20
N ARG A 78 -9.01 -16.10 -4.80
CA ARG A 78 -10.30 -16.66 -5.25
C ARG A 78 -10.14 -17.68 -6.38
N GLU A 79 -9.37 -17.33 -7.39
CA GLU A 79 -9.14 -18.20 -8.56
C GLU A 79 -8.46 -19.52 -8.18
N LEU A 80 -7.56 -19.48 -7.20
CA LEU A 80 -6.85 -20.67 -6.72
C LEU A 80 -7.59 -21.41 -5.59
N GLY A 81 -8.65 -20.86 -5.04
CA GLY A 81 -9.33 -21.40 -3.88
C GLY A 81 -8.48 -21.44 -2.60
N ILE A 82 -7.48 -20.57 -2.51
CA ILE A 82 -6.58 -20.49 -1.36
C ILE A 82 -7.04 -19.34 -0.45
N ASP A 83 -6.95 -19.55 0.87
CA ASP A 83 -7.28 -18.52 1.84
C ASP A 83 -6.50 -17.22 1.58
N PRO A 84 -7.15 -16.04 1.64
CA PRO A 84 -6.50 -14.75 1.37
C PRO A 84 -5.30 -14.43 2.27
N ALA A 85 -5.35 -14.81 3.55
CA ALA A 85 -4.24 -14.63 4.47
C ALA A 85 -3.08 -15.57 4.10
N GLU A 86 -3.38 -16.81 3.72
CA GLU A 86 -2.39 -17.78 3.30
C GLU A 86 -1.66 -17.40 2.00
N VAL A 87 -2.37 -16.82 1.01
CA VAL A 87 -1.71 -16.31 -0.20
C VAL A 87 -0.71 -15.20 0.16
N ARG A 88 -1.06 -14.34 1.09
CA ARG A 88 -0.18 -13.27 1.57
C ARG A 88 1.03 -13.83 2.29
N ARG A 89 0.84 -14.70 3.27
CA ARG A 89 1.90 -15.38 4.03
C ARG A 89 2.93 -16.03 3.12
N ARG A 90 2.51 -16.76 2.11
CA ARG A 90 3.40 -17.45 1.15
C ARG A 90 4.27 -16.51 0.32
N ASN A 91 3.89 -15.25 0.20
CA ASN A 91 4.53 -14.31 -0.71
C ASN A 91 5.18 -13.12 -0.01
N TYR A 92 5.04 -12.97 1.28
CA TYR A 92 5.72 -11.90 2.01
C TYR A 92 7.25 -11.95 1.87
N VAL A 93 7.84 -10.75 1.90
CA VAL A 93 9.26 -10.60 2.23
C VAL A 93 9.42 -11.02 3.70
N ARG A 94 10.31 -11.97 3.96
CA ARG A 94 10.53 -12.49 5.31
C ARG A 94 11.46 -11.58 6.11
N ALA A 95 11.34 -11.62 7.43
CA ALA A 95 12.19 -10.85 8.34
C ALA A 95 13.69 -11.11 8.15
N ASP A 96 14.07 -12.37 7.80
CA ASP A 96 15.46 -12.75 7.54
C ASP A 96 16.02 -12.26 6.19
N GLN A 97 15.19 -11.65 5.35
CA GLN A 97 15.58 -11.06 4.07
C GLN A 97 15.84 -9.53 4.17
N MET A 98 15.57 -8.93 5.33
CA MET A 98 15.78 -7.49 5.54
C MET A 98 17.28 -7.16 5.76
N PRO A 99 17.77 -6.04 5.20
CA PRO A 99 17.08 -5.11 4.31
C PRO A 99 16.80 -5.70 2.94
N TYR A 100 15.63 -5.40 2.37
CA TYR A 100 15.14 -5.99 1.13
C TYR A 100 14.94 -4.94 0.02
N GLU A 101 15.61 -5.10 -1.11
CA GLU A 101 15.41 -4.27 -2.29
C GLU A 101 14.21 -4.79 -3.10
N THR A 102 13.19 -3.95 -3.25
CA THR A 102 11.89 -4.34 -3.83
C THR A 102 11.88 -4.45 -5.36
N GLY A 103 12.93 -3.96 -6.02
CA GLY A 103 12.96 -3.77 -7.46
C GLY A 103 12.23 -2.51 -7.96
N ALA A 104 11.41 -1.87 -7.13
CA ALA A 104 10.83 -0.56 -7.42
C ALA A 104 11.86 0.57 -7.19
N LYS A 105 11.58 1.73 -7.77
CA LYS A 105 12.42 2.90 -7.60
C LYS A 105 11.65 4.01 -6.89
N LEU A 106 12.35 4.70 -6.01
CA LEU A 106 11.87 5.94 -5.42
C LEU A 106 11.89 7.07 -6.46
N ARG A 107 11.19 8.16 -6.15
CA ARG A 107 11.32 9.41 -6.90
C ARG A 107 12.79 9.84 -6.92
N GLY A 108 13.33 10.05 -8.10
CA GLY A 108 14.76 10.35 -8.28
C GLY A 108 15.61 9.15 -8.67
N GLY A 109 15.03 7.96 -8.80
CA GLY A 109 15.67 6.77 -9.36
C GLY A 109 16.42 5.90 -8.37
N ALA A 110 16.51 6.30 -7.11
CA ALA A 110 17.10 5.46 -6.06
C ALA A 110 16.28 4.18 -5.84
N PRO A 111 16.91 3.04 -5.49
CA PRO A 111 16.19 1.82 -5.18
C PRO A 111 15.27 2.01 -3.96
N CYS A 112 14.11 1.38 -3.99
CA CYS A 112 13.22 1.29 -2.83
C CYS A 112 13.65 0.08 -1.98
N ILE A 113 14.12 0.36 -0.77
CA ILE A 113 14.63 -0.65 0.15
C ILE A 113 13.78 -0.64 1.41
N TYR A 114 13.28 -1.81 1.80
CA TYR A 114 12.66 -2.02 3.11
C TYR A 114 13.78 -2.31 4.11
N ASP A 115 13.92 -1.48 5.11
CA ASP A 115 15.01 -1.54 6.09
C ASP A 115 14.80 -2.65 7.12
N SER A 116 13.56 -2.86 7.53
CA SER A 116 13.16 -3.80 8.59
C SER A 116 11.70 -4.18 8.46
N GLY A 117 11.29 -5.25 9.12
CA GLY A 117 9.90 -5.66 9.23
C GLY A 117 9.75 -7.16 9.44
N ASP A 118 8.64 -7.53 10.06
CA ASP A 118 8.15 -8.91 10.18
C ASP A 118 6.66 -8.92 9.81
N TYR A 119 6.42 -9.07 8.52
CA TYR A 119 5.07 -8.97 7.97
C TYR A 119 4.21 -10.18 8.32
N GLU A 120 4.84 -11.35 8.48
CA GLU A 120 4.15 -12.58 8.87
C GLU A 120 3.69 -12.48 10.32
N ALA A 121 4.55 -12.09 11.24
CA ALA A 121 4.18 -11.92 12.65
C ALA A 121 3.09 -10.86 12.83
N LEU A 122 3.13 -9.76 12.05
CA LEU A 122 2.06 -8.76 12.07
C LEU A 122 0.74 -9.33 11.57
N LEU A 123 0.76 -10.10 10.47
CA LEU A 123 -0.43 -10.76 9.93
C LEU A 123 -1.05 -11.67 10.99
N GLU A 124 -0.28 -12.59 11.59
CA GLU A 124 -0.78 -13.51 12.61
C GLU A 124 -1.46 -12.76 13.76
N LYS A 125 -0.82 -11.72 14.26
CA LYS A 125 -1.39 -10.89 15.33
C LYS A 125 -2.73 -10.26 14.93
N VAL A 126 -2.87 -9.79 13.70
CA VAL A 126 -4.13 -9.20 13.21
C VAL A 126 -5.20 -10.27 13.01
N LEU A 127 -4.83 -11.44 12.52
CA LEU A 127 -5.76 -12.58 12.37
C LEU A 127 -6.31 -13.04 13.73
N ASP A 128 -5.45 -13.14 14.73
CA ASP A 128 -5.86 -13.47 16.10
C ASP A 128 -6.80 -12.41 16.70
N LEU A 129 -6.41 -11.13 16.61
CA LEU A 129 -7.22 -10.02 17.15
C LEU A 129 -8.59 -9.88 16.49
N SER A 130 -8.71 -10.26 15.23
CA SER A 130 -9.99 -10.22 14.47
C SER A 130 -10.81 -11.50 14.58
N ASP A 131 -10.30 -12.51 15.29
CA ASP A 131 -10.88 -13.85 15.34
C ASP A 131 -11.18 -14.38 13.91
N TYR A 132 -10.17 -14.24 13.04
CA TYR A 132 -10.27 -14.57 11.63
C TYR A 132 -10.60 -16.05 11.41
N HIS A 133 -10.00 -16.91 12.21
CA HIS A 133 -10.11 -18.36 12.04
C HIS A 133 -11.52 -18.90 12.26
N SER A 134 -12.29 -18.26 13.16
CA SER A 134 -13.71 -18.60 13.39
C SER A 134 -14.68 -17.88 12.45
N PHE A 135 -14.17 -16.98 11.58
CA PHE A 135 -15.04 -16.09 10.79
C PHE A 135 -16.03 -16.83 9.90
N LYS A 136 -15.63 -17.95 9.28
CA LYS A 136 -16.53 -18.73 8.42
C LYS A 136 -17.72 -19.28 9.17
N GLU A 137 -17.53 -19.73 10.40
CA GLU A 137 -18.60 -20.23 11.29
C GLU A 137 -19.54 -19.10 11.68
N ARG A 138 -18.97 -17.96 12.12
CA ARG A 138 -19.74 -16.75 12.45
C ARG A 138 -20.53 -16.21 11.25
N GLN A 139 -19.95 -16.26 10.06
CA GLN A 139 -20.61 -15.86 8.82
C GLN A 139 -21.80 -16.76 8.50
N ALA A 140 -21.64 -18.07 8.64
CA ALA A 140 -22.71 -19.05 8.40
C ALA A 140 -23.85 -18.87 9.41
N ALA A 141 -23.55 -18.70 10.70
CA ALA A 141 -24.53 -18.44 11.74
C ALA A 141 -25.30 -17.13 11.48
N ALA A 142 -24.60 -16.05 11.18
CA ALA A 142 -25.24 -14.79 10.86
C ALA A 142 -26.15 -14.87 9.63
N ARG A 143 -25.73 -15.62 8.61
CA ARG A 143 -26.54 -15.83 7.40
C ARG A 143 -27.83 -16.58 7.68
N ALA A 144 -27.80 -17.56 8.57
CA ALA A 144 -29.00 -18.26 9.01
C ALA A 144 -30.03 -17.34 9.70
N GLU A 145 -29.55 -16.24 10.28
CA GLU A 145 -30.37 -15.18 10.90
C GLU A 145 -30.72 -14.03 9.94
N GLY A 146 -30.42 -14.17 8.63
CA GLY A 146 -30.66 -13.12 7.64
C GLY A 146 -29.65 -11.95 7.66
N ARG A 147 -28.53 -12.08 8.40
CA ARG A 147 -27.46 -11.08 8.46
C ARG A 147 -26.28 -11.50 7.59
N TYR A 148 -25.60 -10.54 7.01
CA TYR A 148 -24.46 -10.79 6.12
C TYR A 148 -23.20 -10.15 6.70
N LEU A 149 -22.22 -10.98 7.05
CA LEU A 149 -20.92 -10.57 7.53
C LEU A 149 -19.88 -10.66 6.40
N GLY A 150 -18.98 -9.70 6.36
CA GLY A 150 -17.82 -9.68 5.45
C GLY A 150 -16.53 -9.43 6.22
N ILE A 151 -15.44 -10.00 5.75
CA ILE A 151 -14.10 -9.73 6.22
C ILE A 151 -13.17 -9.55 5.04
N GLY A 152 -12.21 -8.64 5.16
CA GLY A 152 -11.15 -8.43 4.18
C GLY A 152 -9.79 -8.33 4.86
N VAL A 153 -8.78 -8.84 4.20
CA VAL A 153 -7.38 -8.75 4.64
C VAL A 153 -6.60 -7.98 3.58
N SER A 154 -5.83 -7.00 4.01
CA SER A 154 -4.89 -6.26 3.16
C SER A 154 -3.62 -5.93 3.91
N SER A 155 -2.52 -5.80 3.20
CA SER A 155 -1.22 -5.43 3.74
C SER A 155 -0.76 -4.13 3.11
N CYS A 156 -0.41 -3.16 3.94
CA CYS A 156 0.02 -1.85 3.49
C CYS A 156 1.42 -1.54 4.04
N ILE A 157 2.28 -1.08 3.15
CA ILE A 157 3.58 -0.50 3.51
C ILE A 157 3.63 0.91 2.96
N GLU A 158 4.04 1.85 3.79
CA GLU A 158 4.21 3.24 3.39
C GLU A 158 5.50 3.80 3.97
N ASP A 159 6.12 4.71 3.23
CA ASP A 159 7.32 5.43 3.66
C ASP A 159 7.03 6.32 4.87
N THR A 160 7.99 6.43 5.76
CA THR A 160 7.85 7.22 7.00
C THR A 160 8.34 8.66 6.90
N GLY A 161 9.02 9.05 5.82
CA GLY A 161 9.52 10.41 5.61
C GLY A 161 10.02 10.64 4.20
N MET A 162 10.23 11.89 3.82
CA MET A 162 10.73 12.29 2.50
C MET A 162 12.01 13.12 2.54
N GLY A 163 12.78 13.03 3.56
CA GLY A 163 14.02 13.77 3.69
C GLY A 163 14.90 13.24 4.80
N PRO A 164 16.15 13.76 4.91
CA PRO A 164 17.07 13.30 5.94
C PRO A 164 16.60 13.70 7.35
N TYR A 165 15.82 14.75 7.47
CA TYR A 165 15.20 15.19 8.73
C TYR A 165 14.05 16.18 8.46
N GLU A 166 13.17 16.32 9.42
CA GLU A 166 12.19 17.39 9.53
C GLU A 166 12.46 18.15 10.84
N GLY A 167 12.32 19.48 10.81
CA GLY A 167 12.55 20.32 11.97
C GLY A 167 11.34 21.18 12.30
N THR A 168 11.04 21.32 13.58
CA THR A 168 9.96 22.19 14.05
C THR A 168 10.46 23.07 15.18
N THR A 169 10.18 24.37 15.10
CA THR A 169 10.42 25.30 16.18
C THR A 169 9.12 25.61 16.90
N VAL A 170 9.07 25.35 18.19
CA VAL A 170 7.94 25.70 19.05
C VAL A 170 8.36 26.80 20.01
N ARG A 171 7.66 27.92 19.99
CA ARG A 171 7.88 29.04 20.89
C ARG A 171 6.63 29.30 21.74
N VAL A 172 6.78 29.23 23.04
CA VAL A 172 5.76 29.67 24.00
C VAL A 172 6.04 31.08 24.42
N GLU A 173 5.09 31.97 24.21
CA GLU A 173 5.22 33.39 24.56
C GLU A 173 4.70 33.67 25.98
N SER A 174 5.13 34.79 26.59
CA SER A 174 4.67 35.20 27.91
C SER A 174 3.15 35.45 28.00
N SER A 175 2.51 35.66 26.84
CA SER A 175 1.05 35.77 26.70
C SER A 175 0.30 34.44 26.79
N GLY A 176 1.01 33.32 26.85
CA GLY A 176 0.45 31.95 26.76
C GLY A 176 0.17 31.50 25.34
N LYS A 177 0.41 32.31 24.30
CA LYS A 177 0.31 31.89 22.90
C LYS A 177 1.47 31.00 22.52
N VAL A 178 1.19 30.03 21.64
CA VAL A 178 2.19 29.10 21.09
C VAL A 178 2.31 29.35 19.60
N ALA A 179 3.52 29.65 19.15
CA ALA A 179 3.86 29.76 17.74
C ALA A 179 4.62 28.48 17.31
N VAL A 180 4.17 27.83 16.27
CA VAL A 180 4.82 26.65 15.67
C VAL A 180 5.25 27.02 14.26
N ARG A 181 6.49 26.70 13.92
CA ARG A 181 7.04 26.84 12.56
C ARG A 181 7.62 25.49 12.15
N THR A 182 7.14 24.97 11.05
CA THR A 182 7.56 23.70 10.41
C THR A 182 8.20 23.99 9.07
#